data_5ef73f65b5b76be3e05c8303648d946c
#
_entry.id   5ef73f65b5b76be3e05c8303648d946c
#
_cell.length_a   1.000
_cell.length_b   1.000
_cell.length_c   1.000
_cell.angle_alpha   90.00
_cell.angle_beta   90.00
_cell.angle_gamma   90.00
#
_symmetry.space_group_name_H-M   'P 1'
#
loop_
_entity.id
_entity.type
_entity.pdbx_description
1 polymer ?
#
loop_
_entity_poly.entity_id
_entity_poly.type
_entity_poly.pdbx_seq_one_letter_code
_entity_poly.pdbx_strand_id
1 'polypeptide(L)'
;MTDTHISERYEFRNIKQNEAEEAAEIERICFPPNEACSKKHMKDRVAGIADLFLVAIDKENGKMAGFLNGLATDDEILKDEFFTDASLHNPEGKNVMLLGLDVLPEYRSQGLARELVRRYLERECGRGRKEIILTCLESKVAMYEKFGFKDKGNRAVKPGAGKNGMR
;
A
#
# COMPACT_ATOMS: atom_id res chain seq x y z
N MET A 1 18.87 3.37 -2.86
CA MET A 1 18.96 4.48 -3.82
C MET A 1 17.80 4.43 -4.79
N THR A 2 17.14 5.54 -4.99
CA THR A 2 16.03 5.62 -5.92
C THR A 2 16.55 5.54 -7.36
N ASP A 3 15.90 4.72 -8.16
CA ASP A 3 16.20 4.64 -9.57
C ASP A 3 15.70 5.93 -10.24
N THR A 4 16.61 6.70 -10.85
CA THR A 4 16.28 7.94 -11.52
C THR A 4 15.22 7.74 -12.60
N HIS A 5 15.30 6.61 -13.32
CA HIS A 5 14.32 6.27 -14.35
C HIS A 5 12.90 6.18 -13.77
N ILE A 6 12.76 5.55 -12.60
CA ILE A 6 11.45 5.45 -11.93
C ILE A 6 10.92 6.84 -11.57
N SER A 7 11.77 7.69 -10.99
CA SER A 7 11.36 9.04 -10.59
C SER A 7 10.99 9.92 -11.79
N GLU A 8 11.64 9.73 -12.91
CA GLU A 8 11.37 10.51 -14.11
C GLU A 8 10.12 10.03 -14.83
N ARG A 9 9.89 8.73 -14.84
CA ARG A 9 8.78 8.15 -15.59
C ARG A 9 7.45 8.22 -14.86
N TYR A 10 7.45 8.10 -13.53
CA TYR A 10 6.22 8.00 -12.75
C TYR A 10 6.02 9.19 -11.85
N GLU A 11 4.75 9.60 -11.74
CA GLU A 11 4.32 10.54 -10.71
C GLU A 11 3.75 9.73 -9.56
N PHE A 12 4.17 10.04 -8.33
CA PHE A 12 3.65 9.39 -7.13
C PHE A 12 2.83 10.40 -6.35
N ARG A 13 1.58 10.08 -6.09
CA ARG A 13 0.66 10.98 -5.38
C ARG A 13 -0.48 10.19 -4.77
N ASN A 14 -1.28 10.88 -3.96
CA ASN A 14 -2.51 10.27 -3.46
C ASN A 14 -3.53 10.12 -4.59
N ILE A 15 -4.36 9.08 -4.46
CA ILE A 15 -5.41 8.80 -5.44
C ILE A 15 -6.44 9.93 -5.46
N LYS A 16 -7.03 10.17 -6.63
CA LYS A 16 -8.13 11.12 -6.80
C LYS A 16 -9.44 10.39 -6.73
N GLN A 17 -10.51 11.10 -6.34
CA GLN A 17 -11.83 10.48 -6.18
C GLN A 17 -12.34 9.84 -7.47
N ASN A 18 -12.02 10.40 -8.62
CA ASN A 18 -12.47 9.87 -9.90
C ASN A 18 -11.61 8.71 -10.41
N GLU A 19 -10.65 8.23 -9.62
CA GLU A 19 -9.77 7.14 -10.00
C GLU A 19 -10.11 5.81 -9.35
N ALA A 20 -11.20 5.76 -8.59
CA ALA A 20 -11.57 4.53 -7.87
C ALA A 20 -11.84 3.36 -8.81
N GLU A 21 -12.46 3.60 -9.96
CA GLU A 21 -12.75 2.51 -10.90
C GLU A 21 -11.49 1.98 -11.54
N GLU A 22 -10.55 2.86 -11.86
CA GLU A 22 -9.26 2.43 -12.41
C GLU A 22 -8.50 1.56 -11.40
N ALA A 23 -8.50 1.97 -10.12
CA ALA A 23 -7.87 1.17 -9.07
C ALA A 23 -8.56 -0.18 -8.90
N ALA A 24 -9.88 -0.22 -8.96
CA ALA A 24 -10.62 -1.47 -8.85
C ALA A 24 -10.30 -2.44 -9.99
N GLU A 25 -10.11 -1.89 -11.19
CA GLU A 25 -9.75 -2.71 -12.34
C GLU A 25 -8.34 -3.29 -12.19
N ILE A 26 -7.41 -2.49 -11.68
CA ILE A 26 -6.05 -2.97 -11.43
C ILE A 26 -6.08 -4.10 -10.39
N GLU A 27 -6.86 -3.94 -9.34
CA GLU A 27 -7.00 -4.96 -8.31
C GLU A 27 -7.54 -6.26 -8.93
N ARG A 28 -8.56 -6.15 -9.78
CA ARG A 28 -9.13 -7.32 -10.46
C ARG A 28 -8.11 -8.05 -11.32
N ILE A 29 -7.22 -7.30 -11.96
CA ILE A 29 -6.17 -7.88 -12.80
C ILE A 29 -5.09 -8.54 -11.94
N CYS A 30 -4.74 -7.93 -10.81
CA CYS A 30 -3.61 -8.38 -9.99
C CYS A 30 -3.93 -9.56 -9.09
N PHE A 31 -5.20 -9.76 -8.72
CA PHE A 31 -5.59 -10.77 -7.75
C PHE A 31 -6.73 -11.65 -8.25
N PRO A 32 -6.77 -12.93 -7.83
CA PRO A 32 -7.91 -13.79 -8.17
C PRO A 32 -9.19 -13.28 -7.51
N PRO A 33 -10.36 -13.63 -8.05
CA PRO A 33 -11.64 -13.07 -7.56
C PRO A 33 -11.90 -13.28 -6.07
N ASN A 34 -11.39 -14.36 -5.48
CA ASN A 34 -11.60 -14.63 -4.05
C ASN A 34 -10.69 -13.79 -3.15
N GLU A 35 -9.69 -13.12 -3.71
CA GLU A 35 -8.76 -12.28 -2.94
C GLU A 35 -8.90 -10.81 -3.26
N ALA A 36 -9.36 -10.48 -4.47
CA ALA A 36 -9.48 -9.11 -4.91
C ALA A 36 -10.54 -8.36 -4.09
N CYS A 37 -10.22 -7.13 -3.73
CA CYS A 37 -11.17 -6.21 -3.12
C CYS A 37 -12.30 -5.91 -4.12
N SER A 38 -13.54 -5.89 -3.65
CA SER A 38 -14.66 -5.58 -4.53
C SER A 38 -14.60 -4.12 -4.98
N LYS A 39 -15.30 -3.81 -6.09
CA LYS A 39 -15.38 -2.45 -6.59
C LYS A 39 -15.98 -1.52 -5.55
N LYS A 40 -17.02 -1.99 -4.83
CA LYS A 40 -17.63 -1.20 -3.77
C LYS A 40 -16.64 -0.87 -2.66
N HIS A 41 -15.91 -1.86 -2.18
CA HIS A 41 -14.94 -1.64 -1.12
C HIS A 41 -13.79 -0.75 -1.58
N MET A 42 -13.37 -0.88 -2.82
CA MET A 42 -12.34 -0.01 -3.39
C MET A 42 -12.82 1.44 -3.40
N LYS A 43 -14.07 1.67 -3.84
CA LYS A 43 -14.65 3.01 -3.83
C LYS A 43 -14.74 3.59 -2.43
N ASP A 44 -15.09 2.77 -1.45
CA ASP A 44 -15.15 3.21 -0.05
C ASP A 44 -13.77 3.63 0.46
N ARG A 45 -12.73 2.89 0.10
CA ARG A 45 -11.36 3.24 0.49
C ARG A 45 -10.94 4.57 -0.13
N VAL A 46 -11.22 4.76 -1.41
CA VAL A 46 -10.86 6.01 -2.10
C VAL A 46 -11.62 7.18 -1.49
N ALA A 47 -12.90 6.98 -1.18
CA ALA A 47 -13.72 8.04 -0.60
C ALA A 47 -13.27 8.42 0.81
N GLY A 48 -12.90 7.42 1.62
CA GLY A 48 -12.64 7.64 3.04
C GLY A 48 -11.16 7.67 3.44
N ILE A 49 -10.27 7.08 2.64
CA ILE A 49 -8.88 6.90 3.03
C ILE A 49 -7.92 7.27 1.90
N ALA A 50 -8.27 8.25 1.08
CA ALA A 50 -7.41 8.67 -0.04
C ALA A 50 -6.02 9.11 0.44
N ASP A 51 -5.92 9.59 1.66
CA ASP A 51 -4.66 10.06 2.25
C ASP A 51 -3.65 8.93 2.47
N LEU A 52 -4.11 7.68 2.50
CA LEU A 52 -3.26 6.51 2.63
C LEU A 52 -3.31 5.63 1.38
N PHE A 53 -3.65 6.24 0.24
CA PHE A 53 -3.77 5.52 -1.03
C PHE A 53 -2.82 6.16 -2.04
N LEU A 54 -1.60 5.62 -2.10
CA LEU A 54 -0.53 6.14 -2.95
C LEU A 54 -0.56 5.48 -4.31
N VAL A 55 -0.63 6.27 -5.39
CA VAL A 55 -0.65 5.74 -6.75
C VAL A 55 0.61 6.15 -7.49
N ALA A 56 0.98 5.32 -8.46
CA ALA A 56 2.06 5.61 -9.41
C ALA A 56 1.42 5.80 -10.79
N ILE A 57 1.56 7.00 -11.34
CA ILE A 57 0.99 7.35 -12.64
C ILE A 57 2.10 7.38 -13.68
N ASP A 58 1.93 6.65 -14.77
CA ASP A 58 2.87 6.67 -15.88
C ASP A 58 2.71 8.00 -16.63
N LYS A 59 3.74 8.83 -16.57
CA LYS A 59 3.69 10.15 -17.21
C LYS A 59 3.58 10.10 -18.73
N GLU A 60 3.97 8.98 -19.32
CA GLU A 60 3.96 8.85 -20.78
C GLU A 60 2.54 8.72 -21.33
N ASN A 61 1.64 8.15 -20.56
CA ASN A 61 0.27 7.89 -21.04
C ASN A 61 -0.83 8.28 -20.04
N GLY A 62 -0.45 8.76 -18.86
CA GLY A 62 -1.42 9.14 -17.82
C GLY A 62 -2.10 7.97 -17.13
N LYS A 63 -1.66 6.75 -17.38
CA LYS A 63 -2.27 5.54 -16.85
C LYS A 63 -1.73 5.22 -15.46
N MET A 64 -2.60 4.73 -14.58
CA MET A 64 -2.16 4.24 -13.27
C MET A 64 -1.44 2.91 -13.47
N ALA A 65 -0.19 2.84 -13.02
CA ALA A 65 0.64 1.65 -13.17
C ALA A 65 0.53 0.73 -11.96
N GLY A 66 0.24 1.29 -10.79
CA GLY A 66 0.12 0.53 -9.57
C GLY A 66 -0.19 1.42 -8.39
N PHE A 67 -0.38 0.80 -7.23
CA PHE A 67 -0.71 1.55 -6.01
C PHE A 67 -0.39 0.74 -4.76
N LEU A 68 -0.34 1.46 -3.64
CA LEU A 68 -0.22 0.88 -2.31
C LEU A 68 -1.22 1.61 -1.42
N ASN A 69 -2.10 0.87 -0.77
CA ASN A 69 -3.11 1.49 0.08
C ASN A 69 -3.18 0.81 1.44
N GLY A 70 -3.64 1.59 2.42
CA GLY A 70 -3.73 1.13 3.78
C GLY A 70 -4.79 1.89 4.57
N LEU A 71 -4.83 1.60 5.86
CA LEU A 71 -5.79 2.18 6.80
C LEU A 71 -5.06 2.41 8.13
N ALA A 72 -5.31 3.56 8.75
CA ALA A 72 -4.69 3.87 10.04
C ALA A 72 -5.59 3.43 11.18
N THR A 73 -4.97 2.96 12.27
CA THR A 73 -5.69 2.46 13.43
C THR A 73 -4.75 2.40 14.63
N ASP A 74 -5.31 2.33 15.82
CA ASP A 74 -4.52 2.07 17.04
C ASP A 74 -4.33 0.57 17.28
N ASP A 75 -5.02 -0.28 16.53
CA ASP A 75 -4.89 -1.72 16.67
C ASP A 75 -3.50 -2.19 16.26
N GLU A 76 -3.06 -3.28 16.86
CA GLU A 76 -1.75 -3.87 16.58
C GLU A 76 -1.84 -5.16 15.76
N ILE A 77 -3.04 -5.60 15.44
CA ILE A 77 -3.29 -6.82 14.69
C ILE A 77 -4.16 -6.49 13.50
N LEU A 78 -3.76 -6.98 12.32
CA LEU A 78 -4.54 -6.79 11.11
C LEU A 78 -5.75 -7.73 11.14
N LYS A 79 -6.95 -7.14 11.07
CA LYS A 79 -8.21 -7.87 11.10
C LYS A 79 -8.86 -7.85 9.72
N ASP A 80 -9.63 -8.90 9.44
CA ASP A 80 -10.32 -9.00 8.14
C ASP A 80 -11.24 -7.81 7.87
N GLU A 81 -11.87 -7.25 8.91
CA GLU A 81 -12.77 -6.10 8.74
C GLU A 81 -12.07 -4.89 8.12
N PHE A 82 -10.78 -4.75 8.30
CA PHE A 82 -10.06 -3.62 7.72
C PHE A 82 -10.12 -3.63 6.19
N PHE A 83 -10.29 -4.80 5.59
CA PHE A 83 -10.37 -4.91 4.14
C PHE A 83 -11.72 -4.52 3.58
N THR A 84 -12.78 -4.57 4.40
CA THR A 84 -14.15 -4.39 3.94
C THR A 84 -14.88 -3.20 4.57
N ASP A 85 -14.29 -2.57 5.59
CA ASP A 85 -14.96 -1.48 6.30
C ASP A 85 -14.03 -0.28 6.44
N ALA A 86 -14.10 0.63 5.47
CA ALA A 86 -13.25 1.83 5.46
C ALA A 86 -13.58 2.78 6.61
N SER A 87 -14.76 2.64 7.24
CA SER A 87 -15.11 3.50 8.37
C SER A 87 -14.27 3.24 9.62
N LEU A 88 -13.55 2.13 9.63
CA LEU A 88 -12.64 1.81 10.73
C LEU A 88 -11.36 2.65 10.70
N HIS A 89 -11.13 3.37 9.60
CA HIS A 89 -9.96 4.23 9.50
C HIS A 89 -9.99 5.35 10.52
N ASN A 90 -8.91 5.47 11.28
CA ASN A 90 -8.70 6.55 12.24
C ASN A 90 -7.46 7.34 11.79
N PRO A 91 -7.63 8.56 11.24
CA PRO A 91 -6.48 9.33 10.74
C PRO A 91 -5.39 9.56 11.78
N GLU A 92 -5.76 9.56 13.06
CA GLU A 92 -4.83 9.75 14.18
C GLU A 92 -4.25 8.43 14.68
N GLY A 93 -4.56 7.32 14.03
CA GLY A 93 -4.09 6.00 14.45
C GLY A 93 -2.57 5.91 14.48
N LYS A 94 -2.04 5.22 15.47
CA LYS A 94 -0.59 5.08 15.63
C LYS A 94 0.02 4.08 14.64
N ASN A 95 -0.77 3.20 14.07
CA ASN A 95 -0.31 2.17 13.14
C ASN A 95 -1.02 2.28 11.80
N VAL A 96 -0.39 1.74 10.76
CA VAL A 96 -1.03 1.60 9.45
C VAL A 96 -1.08 0.13 9.10
N MET A 97 -2.27 -0.32 8.68
CA MET A 97 -2.47 -1.67 8.15
C MET A 97 -2.44 -1.56 6.63
N LEU A 98 -1.48 -2.22 5.98
CA LEU A 98 -1.42 -2.21 4.52
C LEU A 98 -2.45 -3.19 3.97
N LEU A 99 -3.27 -2.72 3.05
CA LEU A 99 -4.38 -3.49 2.51
C LEU A 99 -4.12 -4.04 1.11
N GLY A 100 -3.22 -3.44 0.36
CA GLY A 100 -2.91 -3.96 -0.96
C GLY A 100 -1.78 -3.21 -1.65
N LEU A 101 -0.92 -3.98 -2.29
CA LEU A 101 0.15 -3.47 -3.14
C LEU A 101 -0.06 -4.09 -4.52
N ASP A 102 -0.40 -3.26 -5.48
CA ASP A 102 -0.76 -3.71 -6.83
C ASP A 102 0.15 -3.05 -7.86
N VAL A 103 0.70 -3.83 -8.77
CA VAL A 103 1.43 -3.32 -9.94
C VAL A 103 0.93 -4.11 -11.13
N LEU A 104 0.47 -3.40 -12.17
CA LEU A 104 0.01 -4.06 -13.39
C LEU A 104 1.14 -4.90 -14.01
N PRO A 105 0.80 -6.04 -14.62
CA PRO A 105 1.82 -6.94 -15.17
C PRO A 105 2.83 -6.26 -16.10
N GLU A 106 2.37 -5.35 -16.95
CA GLU A 106 3.25 -4.68 -17.92
C GLU A 106 4.22 -3.69 -17.26
N TYR A 107 4.02 -3.37 -16.00
CA TYR A 107 4.87 -2.44 -15.26
C TYR A 107 5.75 -3.14 -14.22
N ARG A 108 5.72 -4.47 -14.18
CA ARG A 108 6.49 -5.24 -13.21
C ARG A 108 7.96 -5.36 -13.60
N SER A 109 8.77 -5.82 -12.64
CA SER A 109 10.20 -6.07 -12.83
C SER A 109 11.02 -4.82 -13.14
N GLN A 110 10.54 -3.66 -12.71
CA GLN A 110 11.23 -2.37 -12.86
C GLN A 110 11.56 -1.72 -11.51
N GLY A 111 11.18 -2.35 -10.41
CA GLY A 111 11.37 -1.77 -9.09
C GLY A 111 10.24 -0.85 -8.66
N LEU A 112 9.11 -0.84 -9.35
CA LEU A 112 8.00 0.06 -9.03
C LEU A 112 7.36 -0.28 -7.69
N ALA A 113 7.16 -1.58 -7.40
CA ALA A 113 6.60 -1.99 -6.11
C ALA A 113 7.49 -1.53 -4.95
N ARG A 114 8.81 -1.71 -5.12
CA ARG A 114 9.78 -1.30 -4.12
C ARG A 114 9.71 0.22 -3.88
N GLU A 115 9.59 0.98 -4.95
CA GLU A 115 9.53 2.44 -4.83
C GLU A 115 8.23 2.90 -4.16
N LEU A 116 7.11 2.28 -4.49
CA LEU A 116 5.84 2.56 -3.83
C LEU A 116 5.95 2.32 -2.32
N VAL A 117 6.52 1.18 -1.93
CA VAL A 117 6.71 0.84 -0.52
C VAL A 117 7.64 1.84 0.15
N ARG A 118 8.78 2.15 -0.47
CA ARG A 118 9.76 3.08 0.09
C ARG A 118 9.13 4.44 0.37
N ARG A 119 8.42 4.99 -0.63
CA ARG A 119 7.79 6.31 -0.47
C ARG A 119 6.68 6.31 0.58
N TYR A 120 5.91 5.24 0.58
CA TYR A 120 4.81 5.10 1.55
C TYR A 120 5.36 5.04 2.98
N LEU A 121 6.36 4.19 3.21
CA LEU A 121 6.97 4.04 4.53
C LEU A 121 7.62 5.34 4.99
N GLU A 122 8.34 6.00 4.11
CA GLU A 122 9.00 7.27 4.43
C GLU A 122 7.99 8.33 4.85
N ARG A 123 6.89 8.43 4.11
CA ARG A 123 5.85 9.41 4.42
C ARG A 123 5.17 9.09 5.76
N GLU A 124 4.82 7.83 5.99
CA GLU A 124 4.13 7.47 7.22
C GLU A 124 5.05 7.52 8.44
N CYS A 125 6.31 7.22 8.26
CA CYS A 125 7.30 7.45 9.32
C CYS A 125 7.38 8.93 9.68
N GLY A 126 7.37 9.79 8.67
CA GLY A 126 7.37 11.24 8.89
C GLY A 126 6.14 11.74 9.62
N ARG A 127 5.03 11.01 9.52
CA ARG A 127 3.80 11.34 10.23
C ARG A 127 3.76 10.79 11.65
N GLY A 128 4.81 10.07 12.07
CA GLY A 128 4.92 9.56 13.44
C GLY A 128 4.25 8.21 13.67
N ARG A 129 3.92 7.46 12.62
CA ARG A 129 3.33 6.13 12.79
C ARG A 129 4.30 5.23 13.53
N LYS A 130 3.77 4.42 14.43
CA LYS A 130 4.56 3.52 15.24
C LYS A 130 4.96 2.26 14.48
N GLU A 131 4.00 1.66 13.78
CA GLU A 131 4.23 0.44 13.00
C GLU A 131 3.42 0.45 11.72
N ILE A 132 3.99 -0.18 10.69
CA ILE A 132 3.29 -0.46 9.44
C ILE A 132 3.18 -1.98 9.37
N ILE A 133 1.97 -2.49 9.27
CA ILE A 133 1.67 -3.91 9.44
C ILE A 133 0.98 -4.44 8.19
N LEU A 134 1.36 -5.64 7.77
CA LEU A 134 0.68 -6.30 6.67
C LEU A 134 0.62 -7.81 6.91
N THR A 135 -0.28 -8.47 6.19
CA THR A 135 -0.24 -9.92 6.05
C THR A 135 -0.04 -10.23 4.57
N CYS A 136 0.60 -11.33 4.27
CA CYS A 136 0.85 -11.71 2.88
C CYS A 136 0.95 -13.22 2.76
N LEU A 137 0.87 -13.69 1.51
CA LEU A 137 1.10 -15.11 1.23
C LEU A 137 2.56 -15.44 1.55
N GLU A 138 2.80 -16.67 1.96
CA GLU A 138 4.15 -17.11 2.28
C GLU A 138 5.12 -16.87 1.13
N SER A 139 4.66 -17.01 -0.10
CA SER A 139 5.48 -16.77 -1.28
C SER A 139 5.93 -15.32 -1.42
N LYS A 140 5.31 -14.39 -0.69
CA LYS A 140 5.65 -12.97 -0.74
C LYS A 140 6.52 -12.51 0.43
N VAL A 141 6.74 -13.37 1.43
CA VAL A 141 7.47 -12.99 2.64
C VAL A 141 8.87 -12.47 2.30
N ALA A 142 9.60 -13.19 1.43
CA ALA A 142 10.96 -12.78 1.07
C ALA A 142 11.00 -11.40 0.44
N MET A 143 10.00 -11.08 -0.40
CA MET A 143 9.92 -9.76 -1.03
C MET A 143 9.74 -8.67 0.01
N TYR A 144 8.81 -8.86 0.94
CA TYR A 144 8.56 -7.86 1.97
C TYR A 144 9.72 -7.73 2.95
N GLU A 145 10.43 -8.83 3.20
CA GLU A 145 11.64 -8.75 4.02
C GLU A 145 12.71 -7.88 3.36
N LYS A 146 12.83 -7.97 2.05
CA LYS A 146 13.76 -7.10 1.30
C LYS A 146 13.35 -5.64 1.39
N PHE A 147 12.07 -5.37 1.58
CA PHE A 147 11.58 -3.99 1.77
C PHE A 147 11.75 -3.52 3.22
N GLY A 148 12.28 -4.37 4.10
CA GLY A 148 12.57 -4.00 5.48
C GLY A 148 11.55 -4.49 6.50
N PHE A 149 10.57 -5.28 6.09
CA PHE A 149 9.59 -5.83 7.02
C PHE A 149 10.17 -7.04 7.75
N LYS A 150 9.72 -7.23 8.99
CA LYS A 150 10.07 -8.42 9.77
C LYS A 150 8.87 -9.35 9.82
N ASP A 151 9.16 -10.63 9.61
CA ASP A 151 8.14 -11.68 9.72
C ASP A 151 7.85 -11.92 11.20
N LYS A 152 6.60 -11.73 11.59
CA LYS A 152 6.13 -11.92 12.97
C LYS A 152 5.17 -13.11 13.06
N GLY A 153 5.42 -14.15 12.29
CA GLY A 153 4.54 -15.31 12.21
C GLY A 153 3.56 -15.14 11.08
N ASN A 154 2.32 -14.79 11.38
CA ASN A 154 1.30 -14.61 10.34
C ASN A 154 1.15 -13.16 9.89
N ARG A 155 2.12 -12.31 10.18
CA ARG A 155 2.11 -10.91 9.73
C ARG A 155 3.55 -10.42 9.55
N ALA A 156 3.70 -9.39 8.72
CA ALA A 156 4.97 -8.70 8.56
C ALA A 156 4.82 -7.28 9.12
N VAL A 157 5.83 -6.81 9.82
CA VAL A 157 5.79 -5.53 10.52
C VAL A 157 7.03 -4.71 10.20
N LYS A 158 6.82 -3.41 9.98
CA LYS A 158 7.90 -2.44 9.82
C LYS A 158 7.76 -1.38 10.90
N PRO A 159 8.80 -1.14 11.72
CA PRO A 159 8.75 -0.05 12.70
C PRO A 159 8.62 1.30 12.00
N GLY A 160 7.85 2.17 12.61
CA GLY A 160 7.66 3.52 12.09
C GLY A 160 8.70 4.49 12.59
N ALA A 161 8.42 5.78 12.38
CA ALA A 161 9.30 6.86 12.81
C ALA A 161 9.53 6.80 14.31
N GLY A 162 10.72 7.19 14.73
CA GLY A 162 11.07 7.24 16.15
C GLY A 162 11.47 5.90 16.72
N LYS A 163 11.46 4.85 15.94
CA LYS A 163 11.90 3.55 16.40
C LYS A 163 13.37 3.34 16.12
N ASN A 164 14.05 2.66 17.05
CA ASN A 164 15.46 2.41 16.94
C ASN A 164 15.70 1.11 16.19
N GLY A 165 15.56 1.20 14.91
CA GLY A 165 15.81 0.04 14.08
C GLY A 165 14.68 -0.95 14.08
N MET A 166 15.00 -2.11 13.60
CA MET A 166 14.03 -3.18 13.38
C MET A 166 13.72 -3.92 14.66
N ARG A 167 12.50 -4.34 14.79
CA ARG A 167 12.12 -5.20 15.89
C ARG A 167 12.13 -6.64 15.51
#